data_5c74f91ee527172491f2b97e1801a9f1
#
_entry.id   5c74f91ee527172491f2b97e1801a9f1
#
_cell.length_a   1.000
_cell.length_b   1.000
_cell.length_c   1.000
_cell.angle_alpha   90.00
_cell.angle_beta   90.00
_cell.angle_gamma   90.00
#
_symmetry.space_group_name_H-M   'P 1'
#
loop_
_entity.id
_entity.type
_entity.pdbx_description
1 polymer ?
#
loop_
_entity_poly.entity_id
_entity_poly.type
_entity_poly.pdbx_seq_one_letter_code
_entity_poly.pdbx_strand_id
1 'polypeptide(L)'
;MNKCVQLNNSGWDSYEELELGKTYEVDYADVDRCHTYVYLKGFSYPFNSVCFDYYKDGEEINIVEEYIDSYYRKYKRGEINGT
;
A
#
# COMPACT_ATOMS: atom_id res chain seq x y z
N MET A 1 10.52 10.32 5.84
CA MET A 1 9.52 11.04 5.05
C MET A 1 8.23 10.29 5.01
N ASN A 2 7.16 11.00 5.21
CA ASN A 2 5.85 10.37 5.25
C ASN A 2 5.29 10.20 3.85
N LYS A 3 4.73 9.03 3.59
CA LYS A 3 4.04 8.76 2.34
C LYS A 3 2.55 8.92 2.59
N CYS A 4 1.93 9.75 1.80
CA CYS A 4 0.51 10.06 1.96
C CYS A 4 -0.30 9.32 0.91
N VAL A 5 -1.50 8.94 1.28
CA VAL A 5 -2.43 8.27 0.39
C VAL A 5 -3.73 9.07 0.34
N GLN A 6 -4.29 9.16 -0.85
CA GLN A 6 -5.58 9.80 -1.03
C GLN A 6 -6.56 8.76 -1.56
N LEU A 7 -7.70 8.66 -0.91
CA LEU A 7 -8.75 7.71 -1.28
C LEU A 7 -9.40 8.16 -2.59
N ASN A 8 -9.45 7.27 -3.57
CA ASN A 8 -9.96 7.61 -4.90
C ASN A 8 -11.30 6.99 -5.27
N ASN A 9 -11.83 6.13 -4.45
CA ASN A 9 -13.13 5.51 -4.68
C ASN A 9 -13.22 4.71 -6.00
N SER A 10 -12.11 4.21 -6.50
CA SER A 10 -12.10 3.45 -7.76
C SER A 10 -11.92 1.95 -7.56
N GLY A 11 -11.80 1.51 -6.32
CA GLY A 11 -11.61 0.10 -6.01
C GLY A 11 -12.92 -0.64 -5.82
N TRP A 12 -12.81 -1.94 -5.64
CA TRP A 12 -13.95 -2.81 -5.38
C TRP A 12 -14.45 -2.69 -3.95
N ASP A 13 -13.53 -2.35 -3.04
CA ASP A 13 -13.83 -2.26 -1.63
C ASP A 13 -14.27 -0.85 -1.27
N SER A 14 -15.19 -0.77 -0.35
CA SER A 14 -15.66 0.49 0.18
C SER A 14 -15.39 0.49 1.68
N TYR A 15 -14.61 1.44 2.13
CA TYR A 15 -14.23 1.53 3.54
C TYR A 15 -14.94 2.71 4.20
N GLU A 16 -15.95 2.40 4.99
CA GLU A 16 -16.77 3.42 5.67
C GLU A 16 -15.97 4.23 6.69
N GLU A 17 -14.91 3.63 7.24
CA GLU A 17 -14.05 4.29 8.22
C GLU A 17 -13.13 5.34 7.61
N LEU A 18 -13.05 5.40 6.28
CA LEU A 18 -12.21 6.35 5.57
C LEU A 18 -13.06 7.37 4.84
N GLU A 19 -12.58 8.60 4.78
CA GLU A 19 -13.25 9.68 4.07
C GLU A 19 -12.68 9.81 2.66
N LEU A 20 -13.57 9.87 1.68
CA LEU A 20 -13.19 10.06 0.29
C LEU A 20 -12.50 11.42 0.12
N GLY A 21 -11.34 11.42 -0.52
CA GLY A 21 -10.59 12.64 -0.78
C GLY A 21 -9.69 13.10 0.35
N LYS A 22 -9.77 12.45 1.50
CA LYS A 22 -8.90 12.78 2.63
C LYS A 22 -7.55 12.12 2.45
N THR A 23 -6.51 12.80 2.89
CA THR A 23 -5.14 12.28 2.84
C THR A 23 -4.82 11.50 4.12
N TYR A 24 -4.24 10.33 3.94
CA TYR A 24 -3.79 9.47 5.04
C TYR A 24 -2.32 9.19 4.90
N GLU A 25 -1.66 8.95 6.02
CA GLU A 25 -0.25 8.60 6.02
C GLU A 25 -0.08 7.09 5.89
N VAL A 26 0.74 6.66 4.94
CA VAL A 26 1.04 5.25 4.77
C VAL A 26 2.15 4.86 5.75
N ASP A 27 1.83 3.89 6.60
CA ASP A 27 2.80 3.35 7.53
C ASP A 27 3.67 2.30 6.84
N TYR A 28 3.03 1.43 6.04
CA TYR A 28 3.72 0.36 5.36
C TYR A 28 2.82 -0.21 4.26
N ALA A 29 3.42 -0.80 3.25
CA ALA A 29 2.69 -1.55 2.24
C ALA A 29 3.29 -2.93 2.09
N ASP A 30 2.42 -3.93 2.04
CA ASP A 30 2.81 -5.33 1.91
C ASP A 30 2.50 -5.78 0.49
N VAL A 31 3.54 -5.91 -0.32
CA VAL A 31 3.40 -6.30 -1.72
C VAL A 31 3.42 -7.81 -1.84
N ASP A 32 2.37 -8.36 -2.45
CA ASP A 32 2.26 -9.78 -2.69
C ASP A 32 2.01 -10.03 -4.18
N ARG A 33 1.94 -11.30 -4.58
CA ARG A 33 1.81 -11.69 -5.98
C ARG A 33 0.50 -11.21 -6.61
N CYS A 34 -0.59 -11.31 -5.87
CA CYS A 34 -1.91 -10.97 -6.40
C CYS A 34 -2.47 -9.67 -5.85
N HIS A 35 -2.02 -9.28 -4.68
CA HIS A 35 -2.58 -8.14 -3.98
C HIS A 35 -1.49 -7.35 -3.28
N THR A 36 -1.72 -6.07 -3.14
CA THR A 36 -0.90 -5.22 -2.27
C THR A 36 -1.83 -4.60 -1.25
N TYR A 37 -1.47 -4.74 0.01
CA TYR A 37 -2.22 -4.17 1.12
C TYR A 37 -1.43 -3.05 1.75
N VAL A 38 -2.13 -1.97 2.11
CA VAL A 38 -1.49 -0.83 2.75
C VAL A 38 -1.97 -0.70 4.18
N TYR A 39 -1.03 -0.41 5.05
CA TYR A 39 -1.28 -0.12 6.46
C TYR A 39 -1.21 1.37 6.65
N LEU A 40 -2.31 1.96 7.08
CA LEU A 40 -2.39 3.40 7.32
C LEU A 40 -2.14 3.70 8.78
N LYS A 41 -1.44 4.77 9.04
CA LYS A 41 -1.15 5.20 10.40
C LYS A 41 -2.45 5.51 11.13
N GLY A 42 -2.60 4.93 12.32
CA GLY A 42 -3.80 5.09 13.12
C GLY A 42 -4.82 3.97 12.94
N PHE A 43 -4.58 3.04 12.04
CA PHE A 43 -5.45 1.89 11.82
C PHE A 43 -4.69 0.61 12.09
N SER A 44 -5.38 -0.38 12.66
CA SER A 44 -4.75 -1.63 13.08
C SER A 44 -4.86 -2.76 12.05
N TYR A 45 -5.45 -2.48 10.89
CA TYR A 45 -5.67 -3.48 9.85
C TYR A 45 -5.37 -2.89 8.48
N PRO A 46 -5.05 -3.73 7.48
CA PRO A 46 -4.68 -3.24 6.17
C PRO A 46 -5.89 -2.95 5.29
N PHE A 47 -5.62 -2.18 4.23
CA PHE A 47 -6.61 -1.85 3.21
C PHE A 47 -6.09 -2.27 1.84
N ASN A 48 -7.01 -2.55 0.92
CA ASN A 48 -6.65 -2.90 -0.44
C ASN A 48 -6.06 -1.68 -1.16
N SER A 49 -4.87 -1.84 -1.70
CA SER A 49 -4.11 -0.73 -2.28
C SER A 49 -4.81 -0.06 -3.47
N VAL A 50 -5.69 -0.77 -4.17
CA VAL A 50 -6.34 -0.23 -5.37
C VAL A 50 -7.35 0.88 -5.07
N CYS A 51 -7.71 1.06 -3.81
CA CYS A 51 -8.68 2.09 -3.40
C CYS A 51 -8.05 3.47 -3.26
N PHE A 52 -6.75 3.61 -3.49
CA PHE A 52 -6.03 4.84 -3.17
C PHE A 52 -5.13 5.30 -4.31
N ASP A 53 -4.90 6.60 -4.35
CA ASP A 53 -3.80 7.21 -5.08
C ASP A 53 -2.70 7.55 -4.08
N TYR A 54 -1.44 7.46 -4.49
CA TYR A 54 -0.32 7.57 -3.58
C TYR A 54 0.59 8.72 -3.97
N TYR A 55 1.08 9.42 -2.96
CA TYR A 55 1.93 10.59 -3.15
C TYR A 55 3.07 10.58 -2.15
N LYS A 56 4.21 11.06 -2.60
CA LYS A 56 5.38 11.26 -1.77
C LYS A 56 5.94 12.63 -2.06
N ASP A 57 6.00 13.48 -1.05
CA ASP A 57 6.48 14.85 -1.19
C ASP A 57 5.73 15.63 -2.28
N GLY A 58 4.43 15.36 -2.41
CA GLY A 58 3.58 16.05 -3.38
C GLY A 58 3.56 15.44 -4.77
N GLU A 59 4.37 14.43 -5.02
CA GLU A 59 4.43 13.77 -6.33
C GLU A 59 3.75 12.41 -6.28
N GLU A 60 3.00 12.11 -7.33
CA GLU A 60 2.35 10.80 -7.44
C GLU A 60 3.38 9.69 -7.59
N ILE A 61 3.19 8.61 -6.83
CA ILE A 61 4.09 7.47 -6.83
C ILE A 61 3.32 6.17 -7.06
N ASN A 62 4.04 5.13 -7.42
CA ASN A 62 3.52 3.78 -7.49
C ASN A 62 3.85 3.06 -6.20
N ILE A 63 2.82 2.70 -5.42
CA ILE A 63 3.02 2.11 -4.10
C ILE A 63 3.72 0.75 -4.17
N VAL A 64 3.49 0.00 -5.23
CA VAL A 64 4.14 -1.30 -5.41
C VAL A 64 5.65 -1.12 -5.58
N GLU A 65 6.05 -0.17 -6.40
CA GLU A 65 7.48 0.12 -6.60
C GLU A 65 8.14 0.63 -5.32
N GLU A 66 7.44 1.47 -4.57
CA GLU A 66 7.97 2.01 -3.31
C GLU A 66 8.25 0.93 -2.28
N TYR A 67 7.45 -0.13 -2.28
CA TYR A 67 7.57 -1.20 -1.28
C TYR A 67 7.89 -2.54 -1.91
N ILE A 68 8.48 -2.56 -3.10
CA ILE A 68 8.78 -3.80 -3.81
C ILE A 68 9.74 -4.69 -3.02
N ASP A 69 10.54 -4.12 -2.14
CA ASP A 69 11.43 -4.89 -1.29
C ASP A 69 10.69 -5.88 -0.40
N SER A 70 9.45 -5.56 -0.02
CA SER A 70 8.65 -6.48 0.78
C SER A 70 8.34 -7.77 0.01
N TYR A 71 8.07 -7.63 -1.28
CA TYR A 71 7.86 -8.77 -2.17
C TYR A 71 9.13 -9.61 -2.30
N TYR A 72 10.26 -8.96 -2.55
CA TYR A 72 11.53 -9.67 -2.71
C TYR A 72 11.98 -10.37 -1.45
N ARG A 73 11.73 -9.78 -0.30
CA ARG A 73 12.05 -10.44 0.96
C ARG A 73 11.29 -11.74 1.15
N LYS A 74 10.04 -11.78 0.67
CA LYS A 74 9.22 -12.99 0.78
C LYS A 74 9.62 -14.06 -0.21
N TYR A 75 9.72 -13.71 -1.48
CA TYR A 75 9.76 -14.68 -2.57
C TYR A 75 11.15 -14.97 -3.07
N LYS A 76 11.98 -13.96 -3.21
CA LYS A 76 13.37 -14.18 -3.63
C LYS A 76 14.13 -15.00 -2.60
N ARG A 77 13.90 -14.68 -1.33
CA ARG A 77 14.53 -15.43 -0.24
C ARG A 77 14.07 -16.87 -0.22
N GLY A 78 12.79 -17.10 -0.46
CA GLY A 78 12.24 -18.43 -0.56
C GLY A 78 12.80 -19.21 -1.73
N GLU A 79 12.98 -18.57 -2.85
CA GLU A 79 13.57 -19.18 -4.03
C GLU A 79 15.00 -19.65 -3.76
N ILE A 80 15.79 -18.81 -3.11
CA ILE A 80 17.17 -19.17 -2.76
C ILE A 80 17.19 -20.38 -1.86
N ASN A 81 16.31 -20.40 -0.87
CA ASN A 81 16.24 -21.52 0.07
C ASN A 81 15.64 -22.76 -0.57
N GLY A 82 14.85 -22.60 -1.59
CA GLY A 82 14.22 -23.70 -2.30
C GLY A 82 15.10 -24.36 -3.33
N THR A 83 16.20 -23.74 -3.65
CA THR A 83 17.18 -24.32 -4.57
C THR A 83 18.35 -24.99 -3.83
#